data_94cbb3d54d165e9e9c9976ab219cc70b
#
_entry.id   94cbb3d54d165e9e9c9976ab219cc70b
#
_cell.length_a   1.000
_cell.length_b   1.000
_cell.length_c   1.000
_cell.angle_alpha   90.00
_cell.angle_beta   90.00
_cell.angle_gamma   90.00
#
_symmetry.space_group_name_H-M   'P 1'
#
loop_
_entity.id
_entity.type
_entity.pdbx_description
1 polymer ?
#
loop_
_entity_poly.entity_id
_entity_poly.type
_entity_poly.pdbx_seq_one_letter_code
_entity_poly.pdbx_strand_id
1 'polypeptide(L)'
;MSTRDGYVPTVADRAWVEATAAPVHPVLAMIEAAAGPDGIPILDREAGRVLTALAAGRRRIVEVGTAYGYSTLCLALGQPADGTIGTIDPDRSRTERARGWWRQAGIPDARIVVVNRPALDAFAAATAEPALAGPFDLAFVDALKHEYGAYLEAIVPRLVPGALVIADNVLWAGRVSGERPYSKGDGTDALRAFNAAVMRDPRFTATILPVGDGLLLAGFGG
;
A
#
# COMPACT_ATOMS: atom_id res chain seq x y z
N MET A 1 -35.66 -19.42 3.56
CA MET A 1 -34.21 -19.06 3.66
C MET A 1 -34.13 -17.60 3.34
N SER A 2 -33.83 -16.76 4.33
CA SER A 2 -33.63 -15.32 4.12
C SER A 2 -32.34 -15.14 3.35
N THR A 3 -32.43 -14.75 2.09
CA THR A 3 -31.30 -14.21 1.34
C THR A 3 -30.92 -12.92 2.08
N ARG A 4 -29.80 -12.92 2.78
CA ARG A 4 -29.16 -11.68 3.22
C ARG A 4 -28.66 -11.02 1.94
N ASP A 5 -29.53 -10.24 1.30
CA ASP A 5 -29.06 -9.24 0.34
C ASP A 5 -28.13 -8.32 1.11
N GLY A 6 -26.81 -8.49 0.91
CA GLY A 6 -25.81 -7.70 1.59
C GLY A 6 -26.04 -6.24 1.23
N TYR A 7 -26.11 -5.37 2.22
CA TYR A 7 -26.18 -3.93 2.00
C TYR A 7 -24.95 -3.49 1.21
N VAL A 8 -25.15 -2.78 0.12
CA VAL A 8 -24.08 -2.17 -0.68
C VAL A 8 -24.09 -0.66 -0.39
N PRO A 9 -22.96 -0.10 0.10
CA PRO A 9 -22.88 1.33 0.39
C PRO A 9 -23.24 2.19 -0.82
N THR A 10 -24.14 3.14 -0.61
CA THR A 10 -24.62 4.08 -1.62
C THR A 10 -23.67 5.28 -1.78
N VAL A 11 -23.92 6.13 -2.76
CA VAL A 11 -23.23 7.43 -2.90
C VAL A 11 -23.45 8.30 -1.67
N ALA A 12 -24.65 8.26 -1.07
CA ALA A 12 -24.97 9.01 0.14
C ALA A 12 -24.18 8.54 1.36
N ASP A 13 -23.97 7.22 1.50
CA ASP A 13 -23.14 6.67 2.58
C ASP A 13 -21.68 7.09 2.45
N ARG A 14 -21.15 7.06 1.23
CA ARG A 14 -19.78 7.54 0.97
C ARG A 14 -19.63 9.02 1.26
N ALA A 15 -20.57 9.83 0.86
CA ALA A 15 -20.58 11.26 1.17
C ALA A 15 -20.65 11.52 2.68
N TRP A 16 -21.44 10.73 3.42
CA TRP A 16 -21.51 10.82 4.88
C TRP A 16 -20.19 10.42 5.54
N VAL A 17 -19.55 9.32 5.09
CA VAL A 17 -18.23 8.89 5.57
C VAL A 17 -17.18 9.98 5.35
N GLU A 18 -17.17 10.59 4.15
CA GLU A 18 -16.23 11.67 3.86
C GLU A 18 -16.49 12.91 4.74
N ALA A 19 -17.75 13.28 4.95
CA ALA A 19 -18.12 14.43 5.77
C ALA A 19 -17.84 14.23 7.27
N THR A 20 -17.83 12.98 7.76
CA THR A 20 -17.55 12.63 9.16
C THR A 20 -16.09 12.33 9.44
N ALA A 21 -15.31 12.07 8.37
CA ALA A 21 -13.89 11.79 8.52
C ALA A 21 -13.13 13.03 9.02
N ALA A 22 -12.02 12.79 9.73
CA ALA A 22 -11.10 13.86 10.10
C ALA A 22 -10.58 14.58 8.83
N PRO A 23 -10.33 15.89 8.91
CA PRO A 23 -9.75 16.64 7.80
C PRO A 23 -8.46 15.98 7.30
N VAL A 24 -8.29 15.98 5.99
CA VAL A 24 -7.07 15.46 5.36
C VAL A 24 -5.89 16.31 5.82
N HIS A 25 -4.76 15.67 6.13
CA HIS A 25 -3.54 16.40 6.47
C HIS A 25 -3.17 17.35 5.32
N PRO A 26 -2.85 18.63 5.59
CA PRO A 26 -2.61 19.63 4.53
C PRO A 26 -1.61 19.18 3.45
N VAL A 27 -0.54 18.50 3.85
CA VAL A 27 0.48 18.01 2.91
C VAL A 27 -0.06 16.89 2.02
N LEU A 28 -0.95 16.01 2.50
CA LEU A 28 -1.62 15.02 1.64
C LEU A 28 -2.44 15.71 0.56
N ALA A 29 -3.20 16.77 0.91
CA ALA A 29 -3.93 17.56 -0.08
C ALA A 29 -3.01 18.25 -1.10
N MET A 30 -1.81 18.68 -0.68
CA MET A 30 -0.80 19.23 -1.60
C MET A 30 -0.25 18.18 -2.57
N ILE A 31 0.00 16.96 -2.10
CA ILE A 31 0.44 15.84 -2.96
C ILE A 31 -0.66 15.51 -3.99
N GLU A 32 -1.92 15.43 -3.57
CA GLU A 32 -3.06 15.20 -4.46
C GLU A 32 -3.14 16.26 -5.57
N ALA A 33 -3.02 17.54 -5.20
CA ALA A 33 -3.05 18.66 -6.14
C ALA A 33 -1.87 18.64 -7.13
N ALA A 34 -0.72 18.12 -6.73
CA ALA A 34 0.46 18.01 -7.59
C ALA A 34 0.43 16.75 -8.47
N ALA A 35 -0.08 15.63 -7.98
CA ALA A 35 -0.06 14.35 -8.67
C ALA A 35 -0.96 14.35 -9.93
N GLY A 36 -2.13 14.98 -9.87
CA GLY A 36 -3.08 15.02 -10.98
C GLY A 36 -2.48 15.63 -12.27
N PRO A 37 -1.99 16.88 -12.27
CA PRO A 37 -1.34 17.50 -13.42
C PRO A 37 -0.11 16.76 -13.92
N ASP A 38 0.64 16.12 -13.02
CA ASP A 38 1.86 15.38 -13.36
C ASP A 38 1.54 13.95 -13.87
N GLY A 39 0.27 13.53 -13.86
CA GLY A 39 -0.16 12.19 -14.26
C GLY A 39 0.40 11.07 -13.40
N ILE A 40 0.71 11.35 -12.12
CA ILE A 40 1.24 10.37 -11.18
C ILE A 40 0.09 9.72 -10.43
N PRO A 41 -0.08 8.39 -10.54
CA PRO A 41 -1.09 7.69 -9.76
C PRO A 41 -0.73 7.77 -8.28
N ILE A 42 -1.72 8.04 -7.45
CA ILE A 42 -1.62 8.00 -6.00
C ILE A 42 -2.81 7.23 -5.43
N LEU A 43 -2.64 6.72 -4.23
CA LEU A 43 -3.70 6.08 -3.46
C LEU A 43 -4.86 7.05 -3.23
N ASP A 44 -6.10 6.58 -3.29
CA ASP A 44 -7.23 7.43 -2.93
C ASP A 44 -7.32 7.67 -1.41
N ARG A 45 -8.08 8.72 -1.03
CA ARG A 45 -8.18 9.15 0.38
C ARG A 45 -8.73 8.08 1.31
N GLU A 46 -9.70 7.30 0.84
CA GLU A 46 -10.35 6.27 1.65
C GLU A 46 -9.35 5.17 1.98
N ALA A 47 -8.61 4.68 0.98
CA ALA A 47 -7.54 3.71 1.16
C ALA A 47 -6.39 4.29 2.01
N GLY A 48 -6.05 5.57 1.83
CA GLY A 48 -5.06 6.28 2.65
C GLY A 48 -5.44 6.31 4.14
N ARG A 49 -6.72 6.54 4.47
CA ARG A 49 -7.22 6.47 5.86
C ARG A 49 -7.12 5.05 6.42
N VAL A 50 -7.41 4.03 5.61
CA VAL A 50 -7.24 2.63 6.03
C VAL A 50 -5.77 2.35 6.34
N LEU A 51 -4.83 2.76 5.49
CA LEU A 51 -3.40 2.61 5.75
C LEU A 51 -2.98 3.31 7.05
N THR A 52 -3.42 4.56 7.24
CA THR A 52 -3.12 5.33 8.46
C THR A 52 -3.61 4.59 9.71
N ALA A 53 -4.83 4.07 9.69
CA ALA A 53 -5.39 3.33 10.81
C ALA A 53 -4.64 2.01 11.07
N LEU A 54 -4.27 1.26 10.02
CA LEU A 54 -3.56 -0.01 10.13
C LEU A 54 -2.09 0.15 10.51
N ALA A 55 -1.48 1.32 10.25
CA ALA A 55 -0.13 1.65 10.69
C ALA A 55 -0.03 1.92 12.21
N ALA A 56 -1.16 2.11 12.90
CA ALA A 56 -1.19 2.31 14.34
C ALA A 56 -0.54 1.13 15.08
N GLY A 57 0.50 1.43 15.86
CA GLY A 57 1.27 0.41 16.59
C GLY A 57 2.32 -0.34 15.76
N ARG A 58 2.42 -0.11 14.46
CA ARG A 58 3.44 -0.72 13.59
C ARG A 58 4.75 0.07 13.67
N ARG A 59 5.86 -0.61 13.89
CA ARG A 59 7.16 0.04 14.12
C ARG A 59 8.15 -0.12 12.98
N ARG A 60 8.04 -1.19 12.19
CA ARG A 60 8.92 -1.45 11.05
C ARG A 60 8.10 -1.79 9.82
N ILE A 61 7.95 -0.81 8.95
CA ILE A 61 7.16 -0.92 7.73
C ILE A 61 8.09 -1.02 6.53
N VAL A 62 7.73 -1.89 5.57
CA VAL A 62 8.31 -1.88 4.23
C VAL A 62 7.22 -1.52 3.22
N GLU A 63 7.57 -0.65 2.26
CA GLU A 63 6.70 -0.24 1.17
C GLU A 63 7.37 -0.48 -0.18
N VAL A 64 6.62 -1.04 -1.12
CA VAL A 64 7.03 -1.21 -2.52
C VAL A 64 6.17 -0.31 -3.39
N GLY A 65 6.79 0.73 -3.94
CA GLY A 65 6.12 1.81 -4.69
C GLY A 65 5.98 3.07 -3.86
N THR A 66 6.94 4.00 -3.98
CA THR A 66 6.94 5.28 -3.26
C THR A 66 6.19 6.36 -4.04
N ALA A 67 6.42 6.45 -5.35
CA ALA A 67 5.94 7.54 -6.21
C ALA A 67 6.13 8.93 -5.57
N TYR A 68 5.05 9.71 -5.37
CA TYR A 68 5.09 11.01 -4.69
C TYR A 68 4.98 10.92 -3.16
N GLY A 69 5.01 9.69 -2.59
CA GLY A 69 5.07 9.44 -1.15
C GLY A 69 3.76 9.69 -0.41
N TYR A 70 2.61 9.61 -1.09
CA TYR A 70 1.29 9.77 -0.48
C TYR A 70 1.00 8.65 0.53
N SER A 71 1.10 7.40 0.08
CA SER A 71 0.92 6.21 0.93
C SER A 71 1.94 6.15 2.05
N THR A 72 3.22 6.46 1.75
CA THR A 72 4.28 6.56 2.75
C THR A 72 3.93 7.58 3.84
N LEU A 73 3.39 8.75 3.46
CA LEU A 73 2.96 9.77 4.44
C LEU A 73 1.77 9.27 5.26
N CYS A 74 0.79 8.61 4.66
CA CYS A 74 -0.34 8.00 5.38
C CYS A 74 0.17 7.00 6.45
N LEU A 75 1.10 6.12 6.07
CA LEU A 75 1.74 5.17 6.97
C LEU A 75 2.49 5.88 8.11
N ALA A 76 3.29 6.90 7.78
CA ALA A 76 4.10 7.65 8.75
C ALA A 76 3.25 8.44 9.75
N LEU A 77 2.09 8.97 9.32
CA LEU A 77 1.15 9.68 10.19
C LEU A 77 0.42 8.74 11.17
N GLY A 78 0.16 7.49 10.76
CA GLY A 78 -0.46 6.49 11.63
C GLY A 78 0.52 5.78 12.55
N GLN A 79 1.77 5.66 12.14
CA GLN A 79 2.83 4.93 12.84
C GLN A 79 3.30 5.67 14.11
N PRO A 80 3.70 4.97 15.19
CA PRO A 80 4.36 5.59 16.33
C PRO A 80 5.57 6.45 15.93
N ALA A 81 5.87 7.50 16.71
CA ALA A 81 6.93 8.47 16.39
C ALA A 81 8.33 7.84 16.27
N ASP A 82 8.57 6.72 16.93
CA ASP A 82 9.81 5.93 16.88
C ASP A 82 9.81 4.84 15.79
N GLY A 83 8.74 4.76 15.00
CA GLY A 83 8.65 3.81 13.90
C GLY A 83 9.44 4.25 12.66
N THR A 84 9.82 3.28 11.83
CA THR A 84 10.58 3.49 10.59
C THR A 84 9.92 2.83 9.40
N ILE A 85 10.11 3.43 8.22
CA ILE A 85 9.61 2.93 6.94
C ILE A 85 10.78 2.80 5.97
N GLY A 86 10.98 1.61 5.42
CA GLY A 86 11.80 1.41 4.23
C GLY A 86 10.90 1.45 3.00
N THR A 87 11.10 2.39 2.08
CA THR A 87 10.29 2.50 0.86
C THR A 87 11.15 2.41 -0.39
N ILE A 88 10.63 1.74 -1.42
CA ILE A 88 11.38 1.37 -2.62
C ILE A 88 10.72 1.96 -3.86
N ASP A 89 11.47 2.69 -4.65
CA ASP A 89 11.05 3.19 -5.96
C ASP A 89 12.27 3.47 -6.85
N PRO A 90 12.34 3.00 -8.10
CA PRO A 90 13.47 3.26 -8.97
C PRO A 90 13.57 4.72 -9.43
N ASP A 91 12.47 5.47 -9.41
CA ASP A 91 12.45 6.87 -9.87
C ASP A 91 12.90 7.83 -8.78
N ARG A 92 14.19 8.20 -8.86
CA ARG A 92 14.80 9.12 -7.92
C ARG A 92 14.14 10.52 -7.94
N SER A 93 13.66 10.97 -9.07
CA SER A 93 13.04 12.31 -9.18
C SER A 93 11.74 12.39 -8.38
N ARG A 94 10.94 11.32 -8.44
CA ARG A 94 9.70 11.19 -7.66
C ARG A 94 9.99 11.12 -6.16
N THR A 95 10.94 10.30 -5.78
CA THR A 95 11.26 10.11 -4.35
C THR A 95 11.93 11.33 -3.70
N GLU A 96 12.72 12.11 -4.44
CA GLU A 96 13.25 13.39 -3.94
C GLU A 96 12.09 14.39 -3.70
N ARG A 97 11.09 14.42 -4.57
CA ARG A 97 9.90 15.24 -4.36
C ARG A 97 9.10 14.75 -3.14
N ALA A 98 8.95 13.43 -2.97
CA ALA A 98 8.32 12.84 -1.80
C ALA A 98 8.99 13.26 -0.48
N ARG A 99 10.32 13.25 -0.43
CA ARG A 99 11.09 13.74 0.75
C ARG A 99 10.75 15.19 1.10
N GLY A 100 10.55 16.03 0.09
CA GLY A 100 10.11 17.43 0.30
C GLY A 100 8.75 17.51 0.99
N TRP A 101 7.80 16.67 0.58
CA TRP A 101 6.47 16.60 1.20
C TRP A 101 6.55 16.11 2.65
N TRP A 102 7.30 15.02 2.92
CA TRP A 102 7.41 14.46 4.27
C TRP A 102 8.04 15.43 5.25
N ARG A 103 9.07 16.21 4.83
CA ARG A 103 9.64 17.28 5.66
C ARG A 103 8.62 18.37 5.97
N GLN A 104 7.80 18.78 4.99
CA GLN A 104 6.71 19.75 5.21
C GLN A 104 5.65 19.20 6.18
N ALA A 105 5.43 17.89 6.20
CA ALA A 105 4.56 17.24 7.15
C ALA A 105 5.19 17.05 8.54
N GLY A 106 6.43 17.48 8.73
CA GLY A 106 7.14 17.34 10.01
C GLY A 106 7.69 15.94 10.28
N ILE A 107 7.76 15.07 9.26
CA ILE A 107 8.32 13.73 9.42
C ILE A 107 9.85 13.82 9.38
N PRO A 108 10.56 13.37 10.44
CA PRO A 108 12.02 13.36 10.45
C PRO A 108 12.61 12.47 9.35
N ASP A 109 13.66 12.93 8.69
CA ASP A 109 14.33 12.18 7.60
C ASP A 109 14.77 10.77 8.03
N ALA A 110 15.12 10.59 9.30
CA ALA A 110 15.54 9.29 9.83
C ALA A 110 14.42 8.25 9.90
N ARG A 111 13.15 8.67 9.82
CA ARG A 111 12.01 7.75 9.88
C ARG A 111 11.71 7.08 8.54
N ILE A 112 12.09 7.70 7.42
CA ILE A 112 11.77 7.16 6.09
C ILE A 112 13.06 7.01 5.30
N VAL A 113 13.43 5.77 5.04
CA VAL A 113 14.61 5.42 4.24
C VAL A 113 14.14 5.00 2.84
N VAL A 114 14.56 5.76 1.83
CA VAL A 114 14.23 5.47 0.43
C VAL A 114 15.35 4.71 -0.24
N VAL A 115 15.00 3.63 -0.92
CA VAL A 115 15.91 2.81 -1.74
C VAL A 115 15.53 2.98 -3.21
N ASN A 116 16.38 3.69 -3.98
CA ASN A 116 16.14 3.96 -5.39
C ASN A 116 16.71 2.84 -6.28
N ARG A 117 15.97 1.75 -6.37
CA ARG A 117 16.24 0.56 -7.22
C ARG A 117 14.92 -0.11 -7.62
N PRO A 118 14.90 -0.96 -8.66
CA PRO A 118 13.84 -1.94 -8.85
C PRO A 118 13.67 -2.79 -7.57
N ALA A 119 12.43 -3.06 -7.18
CA ALA A 119 12.17 -3.61 -5.84
C ALA A 119 12.78 -5.00 -5.64
N LEU A 120 12.73 -5.87 -6.65
CA LEU A 120 13.33 -7.21 -6.55
C LEU A 120 14.85 -7.15 -6.39
N ASP A 121 15.53 -6.20 -7.09
CA ASP A 121 16.97 -5.97 -6.93
C ASP A 121 17.31 -5.42 -5.53
N ALA A 122 16.44 -4.53 -5.01
CA ALA A 122 16.58 -3.99 -3.66
C ALA A 122 16.46 -5.10 -2.60
N PHE A 123 15.48 -6.00 -2.73
CA PHE A 123 15.35 -7.15 -1.82
C PHE A 123 16.49 -8.17 -1.97
N ALA A 124 16.99 -8.39 -3.16
CA ALA A 124 18.17 -9.26 -3.36
C ALA A 124 19.43 -8.71 -2.66
N ALA A 125 19.54 -7.38 -2.56
CA ALA A 125 20.63 -6.69 -1.89
C ALA A 125 20.30 -6.30 -0.42
N ALA A 126 19.21 -6.79 0.17
CA ALA A 126 18.70 -6.35 1.48
C ALA A 126 19.67 -6.54 2.66
N THR A 127 20.65 -7.45 2.54
CA THR A 127 21.72 -7.59 3.56
C THR A 127 22.60 -6.36 3.67
N ALA A 128 22.74 -5.59 2.58
CA ALA A 128 23.47 -4.33 2.54
C ALA A 128 22.61 -3.09 2.82
N GLU A 129 21.28 -3.29 2.92
CA GLU A 129 20.27 -2.22 3.12
C GLU A 129 19.48 -2.49 4.41
N PRO A 130 19.93 -2.01 5.57
CA PRO A 130 19.30 -2.32 6.87
C PRO A 130 17.80 -1.99 6.92
N ALA A 131 17.34 -1.00 6.15
CA ALA A 131 15.94 -0.62 6.04
C ALA A 131 15.07 -1.71 5.39
N LEU A 132 15.67 -2.62 4.60
CA LEU A 132 15.00 -3.71 3.91
C LEU A 132 15.29 -5.10 4.50
N ALA A 133 16.13 -5.19 5.51
CA ALA A 133 16.51 -6.46 6.12
C ALA A 133 15.39 -7.10 6.95
N GLY A 134 14.39 -6.29 7.39
CA GLY A 134 13.38 -6.73 8.35
C GLY A 134 13.92 -6.78 9.80
N PRO A 135 13.22 -7.41 10.75
CA PRO A 135 11.87 -7.93 10.57
C PRO A 135 10.82 -6.82 10.45
N PHE A 136 9.78 -7.05 9.63
CA PHE A 136 8.69 -6.08 9.41
C PHE A 136 7.41 -6.51 10.12
N ASP A 137 6.65 -5.55 10.63
CA ASP A 137 5.33 -5.75 11.21
C ASP A 137 4.19 -5.24 10.29
N LEU A 138 4.54 -4.54 9.20
CA LEU A 138 3.65 -4.21 8.09
C LEU A 138 4.43 -4.14 6.78
N ALA A 139 3.85 -4.69 5.72
CA ALA A 139 4.30 -4.52 4.34
C ALA A 139 3.17 -3.93 3.49
N PHE A 140 3.47 -2.90 2.70
CA PHE A 140 2.55 -2.33 1.72
C PHE A 140 3.11 -2.48 0.30
N VAL A 141 2.28 -2.94 -0.63
CA VAL A 141 2.66 -3.23 -2.02
C VAL A 141 1.75 -2.47 -2.96
N ASP A 142 2.31 -1.51 -3.69
CA ASP A 142 1.65 -0.75 -4.75
C ASP A 142 2.65 -0.35 -5.84
N ALA A 143 3.08 -1.33 -6.65
CA ALA A 143 4.03 -1.11 -7.73
C ALA A 143 3.63 -1.88 -9.00
N LEU A 144 4.56 -2.61 -9.63
CA LEU A 144 4.31 -3.34 -10.88
C LEU A 144 3.43 -4.57 -10.64
N LYS A 145 2.21 -4.55 -11.16
CA LYS A 145 1.19 -5.57 -10.86
C LYS A 145 1.61 -7.00 -11.21
N HIS A 146 2.44 -7.16 -12.24
CA HIS A 146 2.97 -8.47 -12.65
C HIS A 146 4.07 -9.02 -11.70
N GLU A 147 4.60 -8.20 -10.80
CA GLU A 147 5.63 -8.59 -9.82
C GLU A 147 5.09 -8.82 -8.40
N TYR A 148 3.78 -8.61 -8.13
CA TYR A 148 3.19 -8.73 -6.79
C TYR A 148 3.49 -10.05 -6.10
N GLY A 149 3.40 -11.17 -6.83
CA GLY A 149 3.78 -12.48 -6.29
C GLY A 149 5.25 -12.56 -5.87
N ALA A 150 6.15 -12.04 -6.72
CA ALA A 150 7.58 -12.02 -6.43
C ALA A 150 7.94 -11.07 -5.26
N TYR A 151 7.24 -9.92 -5.15
CA TYR A 151 7.38 -9.05 -3.99
C TYR A 151 6.99 -9.76 -2.70
N LEU A 152 5.85 -10.47 -2.70
CA LEU A 152 5.41 -11.22 -1.54
C LEU A 152 6.44 -12.26 -1.10
N GLU A 153 6.96 -13.07 -2.05
CA GLU A 153 7.99 -14.06 -1.76
C GLU A 153 9.27 -13.44 -1.19
N ALA A 154 9.65 -12.24 -1.64
CA ALA A 154 10.78 -11.51 -1.08
C ALA A 154 10.50 -10.95 0.33
N ILE A 155 9.25 -10.56 0.62
CA ILE A 155 8.84 -9.94 1.89
C ILE A 155 8.60 -10.98 2.98
N VAL A 156 7.96 -12.11 2.68
CA VAL A 156 7.53 -13.12 3.66
C VAL A 156 8.64 -13.58 4.62
N PRO A 157 9.87 -13.89 4.16
CA PRO A 157 10.96 -14.30 5.07
C PRO A 157 11.39 -13.21 6.07
N ARG A 158 10.87 -12.00 5.90
CA ARG A 158 11.22 -10.81 6.70
C ARG A 158 10.06 -10.31 7.55
N LEU A 159 8.95 -11.05 7.62
CA LEU A 159 7.79 -10.70 8.45
C LEU A 159 7.92 -11.30 9.85
N VAL A 160 7.43 -10.58 10.84
CA VAL A 160 7.16 -11.16 12.16
C VAL A 160 5.79 -11.84 12.19
N PRO A 161 5.55 -12.86 13.00
CA PRO A 161 4.19 -13.34 13.27
C PRO A 161 3.29 -12.19 13.74
N GLY A 162 2.07 -12.11 13.19
CA GLY A 162 1.15 -11.00 13.41
C GLY A 162 1.40 -9.77 12.52
N ALA A 163 2.36 -9.81 11.61
CA ALA A 163 2.55 -8.76 10.63
C ALA A 163 1.35 -8.66 9.67
N LEU A 164 1.13 -7.46 9.12
CA LEU A 164 0.14 -7.24 8.07
C LEU A 164 0.84 -7.10 6.71
N VAL A 165 0.30 -7.77 5.71
CA VAL A 165 0.59 -7.48 4.29
C VAL A 165 -0.64 -6.82 3.69
N ILE A 166 -0.43 -5.68 3.05
CA ILE A 166 -1.47 -4.91 2.38
C ILE A 166 -1.04 -4.72 0.92
N ALA A 167 -1.93 -4.97 -0.03
CA ALA A 167 -1.67 -4.71 -1.44
C ALA A 167 -2.81 -3.90 -2.05
N ASP A 168 -2.46 -2.84 -2.79
CA ASP A 168 -3.43 -1.99 -3.48
C ASP A 168 -3.73 -2.46 -4.91
N ASN A 169 -4.81 -1.92 -5.47
CA ASN A 169 -5.32 -2.16 -6.83
C ASN A 169 -5.64 -3.64 -7.13
N VAL A 170 -5.98 -4.42 -6.11
CA VAL A 170 -6.24 -5.86 -6.30
C VAL A 170 -7.56 -6.15 -7.02
N LEU A 171 -8.43 -5.15 -7.23
CA LEU A 171 -9.62 -5.24 -8.09
C LEU A 171 -9.38 -4.71 -9.50
N TRP A 172 -8.33 -3.89 -9.70
CA TRP A 172 -7.83 -3.40 -10.98
C TRP A 172 -8.93 -2.76 -11.84
N ALA A 173 -9.62 -1.78 -11.27
CA ALA A 173 -10.74 -1.06 -11.86
C ALA A 173 -11.81 -1.99 -12.48
N GLY A 174 -12.11 -3.10 -11.79
CA GLY A 174 -13.12 -4.08 -12.22
C GLY A 174 -12.63 -5.09 -13.26
N ARG A 175 -11.36 -5.07 -13.66
CA ARG A 175 -10.80 -6.05 -14.60
C ARG A 175 -10.62 -7.43 -13.95
N VAL A 176 -10.23 -7.47 -12.69
CA VAL A 176 -10.06 -8.73 -11.96
C VAL A 176 -11.38 -9.49 -11.82
N SER A 177 -12.50 -8.80 -11.55
CA SER A 177 -13.84 -9.42 -11.50
C SER A 177 -14.39 -9.83 -12.87
N GLY A 178 -13.90 -9.21 -13.95
CA GLY A 178 -14.45 -9.36 -15.29
C GLY A 178 -15.55 -8.36 -15.63
N GLU A 179 -15.86 -7.40 -14.75
CA GLU A 179 -16.80 -6.30 -15.00
C GLU A 179 -16.35 -5.43 -16.16
N ARG A 180 -15.03 -5.21 -16.28
CA ARG A 180 -14.43 -4.47 -17.39
C ARG A 180 -13.53 -5.37 -18.23
N PRO A 181 -13.48 -5.15 -19.55
CA PRO A 181 -12.55 -5.87 -20.42
C PRO A 181 -11.09 -5.54 -20.05
N TYR A 182 -10.22 -6.49 -20.28
CA TYR A 182 -8.78 -6.33 -20.05
C TYR A 182 -7.98 -6.86 -21.24
N SER A 183 -6.71 -6.42 -21.33
CA SER A 183 -5.79 -6.83 -22.36
C SER A 183 -4.73 -7.77 -21.78
N LYS A 184 -4.28 -8.75 -22.57
CA LYS A 184 -3.18 -9.62 -22.16
C LYS A 184 -1.94 -8.79 -21.77
N GLY A 185 -1.42 -9.03 -20.56
CA GLY A 185 -0.23 -8.35 -20.05
C GLY A 185 -0.50 -7.03 -19.32
N ASP A 186 -1.75 -6.60 -19.13
CA ASP A 186 -2.09 -5.38 -18.38
C ASP A 186 -2.04 -5.55 -16.84
N GLY A 187 -1.60 -6.70 -16.37
CA GLY A 187 -1.51 -7.02 -14.93
C GLY A 187 -2.70 -7.81 -14.38
N THR A 188 -3.82 -7.88 -15.08
CA THR A 188 -5.06 -8.52 -14.58
C THR A 188 -4.84 -9.98 -14.20
N ASP A 189 -4.21 -10.77 -15.07
CA ASP A 189 -4.00 -12.20 -14.79
C ASP A 189 -3.01 -12.41 -13.63
N ALA A 190 -2.00 -11.54 -13.51
CA ALA A 190 -1.06 -11.58 -12.41
C ALA A 190 -1.74 -11.26 -11.07
N LEU A 191 -2.61 -10.23 -11.04
CA LEU A 191 -3.39 -9.89 -9.84
C LEU A 191 -4.40 -10.97 -9.47
N ARG A 192 -5.05 -11.62 -10.43
CA ARG A 192 -5.92 -12.79 -10.17
C ARG A 192 -5.13 -13.93 -9.51
N ALA A 193 -3.95 -14.24 -10.06
CA ALA A 193 -3.07 -15.27 -9.51
C ALA A 193 -2.58 -14.90 -8.11
N PHE A 194 -2.14 -13.65 -7.91
CA PHE A 194 -1.70 -13.13 -6.61
C PHE A 194 -2.82 -13.20 -5.57
N ASN A 195 -4.01 -12.66 -5.87
CA ASN A 195 -5.16 -12.71 -4.97
C ASN A 195 -5.51 -14.15 -4.58
N ALA A 196 -5.58 -15.06 -5.56
CA ALA A 196 -5.89 -16.46 -5.31
C ALA A 196 -4.81 -17.17 -4.48
N ALA A 197 -3.55 -16.84 -4.69
CA ALA A 197 -2.44 -17.40 -3.92
C ALA A 197 -2.53 -16.97 -2.46
N VAL A 198 -2.62 -15.66 -2.18
CA VAL A 198 -2.67 -15.13 -0.81
C VAL A 198 -3.91 -15.61 -0.06
N MET A 199 -5.08 -15.61 -0.71
CA MET A 199 -6.35 -16.05 -0.10
C MET A 199 -6.38 -17.54 0.27
N ARG A 200 -5.49 -18.36 -0.30
CA ARG A 200 -5.41 -19.82 -0.04
C ARG A 200 -4.16 -20.22 0.73
N ASP A 201 -3.23 -19.32 0.94
CA ASP A 201 -1.99 -19.61 1.65
C ASP A 201 -2.28 -19.77 3.16
N PRO A 202 -2.02 -20.95 3.76
CA PRO A 202 -2.33 -21.20 5.17
C PRO A 202 -1.53 -20.32 6.14
N ARG A 203 -0.46 -19.68 5.67
CA ARG A 203 0.32 -18.73 6.47
C ARG A 203 -0.42 -17.42 6.73
N PHE A 204 -1.49 -17.14 5.97
CA PHE A 204 -2.22 -15.88 6.06
C PHE A 204 -3.68 -16.07 6.43
N THR A 205 -4.20 -15.13 7.20
CA THR A 205 -5.64 -14.86 7.29
C THR A 205 -5.93 -13.62 6.46
N ALA A 206 -6.56 -13.81 5.29
CA ALA A 206 -6.66 -12.76 4.29
C ALA A 206 -8.09 -12.42 3.90
N THR A 207 -8.29 -11.18 3.46
CA THR A 207 -9.53 -10.67 2.85
C THR A 207 -9.23 -9.58 1.83
N ILE A 208 -10.20 -9.28 0.96
CA ILE A 208 -10.15 -8.13 0.06
C ILE A 208 -11.25 -7.15 0.47
N LEU A 209 -10.87 -5.92 0.76
CA LEU A 209 -11.78 -4.82 1.01
C LEU A 209 -12.04 -4.06 -0.30
N PRO A 210 -13.32 -3.81 -0.67
CA PRO A 210 -13.67 -3.02 -1.85
C PRO A 210 -13.56 -1.51 -1.56
N VAL A 211 -12.38 -1.08 -1.09
CA VAL A 211 -12.02 0.30 -0.82
C VAL A 211 -11.06 0.75 -1.91
N GLY A 212 -11.29 1.92 -2.50
CA GLY A 212 -10.54 2.36 -3.65
C GLY A 212 -10.59 1.37 -4.80
N ASP A 213 -9.43 1.03 -5.35
CA ASP A 213 -9.29 0.00 -6.39
C ASP A 213 -9.05 -1.41 -5.80
N GLY A 214 -9.47 -1.61 -4.55
CA GLY A 214 -9.40 -2.84 -3.79
C GLY A 214 -8.12 -2.99 -2.99
N LEU A 215 -8.26 -3.14 -1.67
CA LEU A 215 -7.16 -3.44 -0.75
C LEU A 215 -7.23 -4.91 -0.31
N LEU A 216 -6.20 -5.67 -0.63
CA LEU A 216 -5.98 -6.97 0.00
C LEU A 216 -5.33 -6.74 1.36
N LEU A 217 -5.91 -7.35 2.41
CA LEU A 217 -5.35 -7.39 3.76
C LEU A 217 -5.06 -8.82 4.15
N ALA A 218 -3.84 -9.10 4.58
CA ALA A 218 -3.42 -10.43 5.00
C ALA A 218 -2.62 -10.38 6.30
N GLY A 219 -3.15 -10.95 7.36
CA GLY A 219 -2.45 -11.15 8.63
C GLY A 219 -1.56 -12.39 8.54
N PHE A 220 -0.26 -12.23 8.77
CA PHE A 220 0.73 -13.31 8.72
C PHE A 220 0.77 -14.06 10.06
N GLY A 221 0.50 -15.37 10.03
CA GLY A 221 0.51 -16.24 11.21
C GLY A 221 1.86 -16.84 11.53
N GLY A 222 2.77 -16.89 10.55
CA GLY A 222 4.09 -17.55 10.68
C GLY A 222 4.17 -18.86 9.90
#